data_a4b5c8aa18cc871cf876910cbdb832ae
#
_entry.id   a4b5c8aa18cc871cf876910cbdb832ae
#
_cell.length_a   1.000
_cell.length_b   1.000
_cell.length_c   1.000
_cell.angle_alpha   90.00
_cell.angle_beta   90.00
_cell.angle_gamma   90.00
#
_symmetry.space_group_name_H-M   'P 1'
#
loop_
_entity.id
_entity.type
_entity.pdbx_description
1 polymer ?
#
loop_
_entity_poly.entity_id
_entity_poly.type
_entity_poly.pdbx_seq_one_letter_code
_entity_poly.pdbx_strand_id
1 'polypeptide(L)'
;MSIVNGISRIGYMKGGGKALWKDENIADSITAHAVDFIKQHKDEPFFMYFATNDVHVPRFPHNRFRGKNKMGLRGDAIAQFDWSVGQLLEALDKMGLTQNTLIILSSDNGPVVDDGYDDKAEELLNGHEPAGNLRGGKYSAFEGGTRVPVIVHWPKAINKPEVSDVLISQIDWLAS
;
A
#
# COMPACT_ATOMS: atom_id res chain seq x y z
N MET A 1 -8.92 -22.29 7.63
CA MET A 1 -8.40 -21.89 6.31
C MET A 1 -9.05 -20.57 5.98
N SER A 2 -8.27 -19.54 5.78
CA SER A 2 -8.78 -18.30 5.23
C SER A 2 -9.03 -18.52 3.74
N ILE A 3 -10.27 -18.63 3.34
CA ILE A 3 -10.65 -18.81 1.94
C ILE A 3 -11.31 -17.51 1.51
N VAL A 4 -10.76 -16.92 0.48
CA VAL A 4 -11.27 -15.70 -0.14
C VAL A 4 -11.56 -16.01 -1.59
N ASN A 5 -12.82 -15.86 -1.99
CA ASN A 5 -13.28 -16.23 -3.33
C ASN A 5 -12.86 -17.65 -3.78
N GLY A 6 -12.84 -18.61 -2.83
CA GLY A 6 -12.41 -19.97 -3.08
C GLY A 6 -10.90 -20.21 -3.11
N ILE A 7 -10.09 -19.19 -2.92
CA ILE A 7 -8.62 -19.28 -2.91
C ILE A 7 -8.11 -19.35 -1.47
N SER A 8 -7.32 -20.37 -1.15
CA SER A 8 -6.63 -20.47 0.15
C SER A 8 -5.45 -19.51 0.18
N ARG A 9 -5.43 -18.59 1.16
CA ARG A 9 -4.38 -17.58 1.24
C ARG A 9 -3.32 -17.91 2.27
N ILE A 10 -3.63 -17.78 3.52
CA ILE A 10 -2.62 -17.88 4.59
C ILE A 10 -3.14 -18.86 5.62
N GLY A 11 -2.53 -20.03 5.71
CA GLY A 11 -2.74 -20.98 6.79
C GLY A 11 -4.21 -21.31 7.09
N TYR A 12 -4.44 -21.93 8.22
CA TYR A 12 -5.76 -22.33 8.68
C TYR A 12 -6.26 -21.34 9.74
N MET A 13 -7.35 -20.61 9.43
CA MET A 13 -8.03 -19.77 10.42
C MET A 13 -9.42 -20.30 10.68
N LYS A 14 -9.78 -20.43 11.96
CA LYS A 14 -11.17 -20.67 12.34
C LYS A 14 -11.95 -19.36 12.27
N GLY A 15 -12.90 -19.29 11.37
CA GLY A 15 -13.81 -18.17 11.27
C GLY A 15 -15.15 -18.69 10.72
N GLY A 16 -16.24 -18.17 11.23
CA GLY A 16 -17.57 -18.43 10.65
C GLY A 16 -17.77 -17.65 9.34
N GLY A 17 -19.00 -17.71 8.78
CA GLY A 17 -19.35 -16.97 7.57
C GLY A 17 -19.06 -15.45 7.65
N LYS A 18 -19.01 -14.88 8.85
CA LYS A 18 -18.63 -13.48 9.06
C LYS A 18 -17.15 -13.16 8.80
N ALA A 19 -16.27 -14.17 8.74
CA ALA A 19 -14.86 -14.02 8.42
C ALA A 19 -14.58 -14.14 6.92
N LEU A 20 -15.58 -14.40 6.11
CA LEU A 20 -15.47 -14.42 4.66
C LEU A 20 -15.52 -13.01 4.12
N TRP A 21 -14.59 -12.70 3.22
CA TRP A 21 -14.59 -11.45 2.46
C TRP A 21 -14.48 -11.74 0.96
N LYS A 22 -14.74 -10.71 0.17
CA LYS A 22 -14.47 -10.72 -1.26
C LYS A 22 -13.18 -9.96 -1.51
N ASP A 23 -12.24 -10.57 -2.22
CA ASP A 23 -10.91 -10.00 -2.45
C ASP A 23 -10.96 -8.63 -3.11
N GLU A 24 -11.82 -8.46 -4.10
CA GLU A 24 -12.02 -7.20 -4.79
C GLU A 24 -12.52 -6.05 -3.90
N ASN A 25 -13.06 -6.36 -2.73
CA ASN A 25 -13.59 -5.35 -1.81
C ASN A 25 -12.65 -5.04 -0.63
N ILE A 26 -11.48 -5.69 -0.53
CA ILE A 26 -10.57 -5.51 0.61
C ILE A 26 -10.12 -4.06 0.70
N ALA A 27 -9.61 -3.50 -0.38
CA ALA A 27 -9.11 -2.11 -0.40
C ALA A 27 -10.21 -1.11 -0.02
N ASP A 28 -11.43 -1.28 -0.53
CA ASP A 28 -12.57 -0.43 -0.17
C ASP A 28 -12.88 -0.53 1.31
N SER A 29 -12.92 -1.75 1.86
CA SER A 29 -13.26 -1.99 3.26
C SER A 29 -12.22 -1.39 4.21
N ILE A 30 -10.93 -1.66 3.99
CA ILE A 30 -9.88 -1.13 4.88
C ILE A 30 -9.77 0.40 4.76
N THR A 31 -9.93 0.94 3.55
CA THR A 31 -9.91 2.39 3.32
C THR A 31 -11.10 3.07 4.00
N ALA A 32 -12.30 2.51 3.90
CA ALA A 32 -13.48 3.04 4.59
C ALA A 32 -13.29 3.04 6.12
N HIS A 33 -12.77 1.96 6.69
CA HIS A 33 -12.47 1.88 8.12
C HIS A 33 -11.42 2.91 8.56
N ALA A 34 -10.39 3.13 7.75
CA ALA A 34 -9.36 4.13 8.03
C ALA A 34 -9.93 5.56 8.00
N VAL A 35 -10.76 5.87 7.00
CA VAL A 35 -11.45 7.17 6.91
C VAL A 35 -12.41 7.36 8.09
N ASP A 36 -13.17 6.34 8.47
CA ASP A 36 -14.05 6.40 9.64
C ASP A 36 -13.27 6.59 10.94
N PHE A 37 -12.13 5.95 11.09
CA PHE A 37 -11.23 6.15 12.22
C PHE A 37 -10.76 7.61 12.32
N ILE A 38 -10.25 8.18 11.22
CA ILE A 38 -9.83 9.59 11.18
C ILE A 38 -10.99 10.51 11.59
N LYS A 39 -12.18 10.24 11.07
CA LYS A 39 -13.39 11.02 11.38
C LYS A 39 -13.77 10.97 12.87
N GLN A 40 -13.67 9.80 13.49
CA GLN A 40 -14.00 9.60 14.90
C GLN A 40 -12.99 10.26 15.84
N HIS A 41 -11.71 10.35 15.41
CA HIS A 41 -10.60 10.86 16.22
C HIS A 41 -10.07 12.23 15.77
N LYS A 42 -10.82 12.96 14.95
CA LYS A 42 -10.38 14.23 14.34
C LYS A 42 -10.08 15.34 15.35
N ASP A 43 -10.64 15.27 16.55
CA ASP A 43 -10.54 16.30 17.59
C ASP A 43 -9.49 15.95 18.67
N GLU A 44 -8.76 14.85 18.50
CA GLU A 44 -7.71 14.36 19.41
C GLU A 44 -6.47 13.86 18.66
N PRO A 45 -5.29 13.80 19.30
CA PRO A 45 -4.13 13.18 18.69
C PRO A 45 -4.37 11.70 18.42
N PHE A 46 -4.00 11.23 17.23
CA PHE A 46 -4.09 9.81 16.86
C PHE A 46 -2.81 9.33 16.16
N PHE A 47 -2.59 8.04 16.24
CA PHE A 47 -1.63 7.31 15.44
C PHE A 47 -2.38 6.24 14.63
N MET A 48 -2.13 6.19 13.32
CA MET A 48 -2.73 5.19 12.45
C MET A 48 -1.65 4.50 11.62
N TYR A 49 -1.57 3.18 11.74
CA TYR A 49 -0.78 2.33 10.86
C TYR A 49 -1.70 1.69 9.82
N PHE A 50 -1.64 2.20 8.60
CA PHE A 50 -2.48 1.76 7.49
C PHE A 50 -1.71 0.81 6.58
N ALA A 51 -1.78 -0.49 6.88
CA ALA A 51 -1.15 -1.55 6.10
C ALA A 51 -2.11 -2.09 5.05
N THR A 52 -1.83 -1.83 3.79
CA THR A 52 -2.63 -2.33 2.66
C THR A 52 -2.21 -3.73 2.24
N ASN A 53 -3.10 -4.47 1.58
CA ASN A 53 -2.77 -5.70 0.88
C ASN A 53 -2.22 -5.44 -0.53
N ASP A 54 -2.47 -4.28 -1.08
CA ASP A 54 -1.93 -3.88 -2.38
C ASP A 54 -0.45 -3.46 -2.24
N VAL A 55 0.39 -3.85 -3.13
CA VAL A 55 0.17 -4.53 -4.41
C VAL A 55 0.60 -6.01 -4.34
N HIS A 56 0.51 -6.63 -3.19
CA HIS A 56 0.93 -8.03 -2.97
C HIS A 56 0.03 -9.00 -3.73
N VAL A 57 0.59 -10.12 -4.12
CA VAL A 57 -0.16 -11.23 -4.72
C VAL A 57 -1.02 -11.98 -3.67
N PRO A 58 -2.10 -12.63 -4.08
CA PRO A 58 -2.76 -12.56 -5.39
C PRO A 58 -3.39 -11.17 -5.60
N ARG A 59 -3.18 -10.61 -6.79
CA ARG A 59 -3.70 -9.29 -7.13
C ARG A 59 -5.15 -9.39 -7.57
N PHE A 60 -6.04 -8.83 -6.75
CA PHE A 60 -7.48 -8.84 -7.00
C PHE A 60 -8.07 -7.43 -6.86
N PRO A 61 -7.67 -6.51 -7.75
CA PRO A 61 -8.22 -5.16 -7.71
C PRO A 61 -9.72 -5.17 -7.99
N HIS A 62 -10.42 -4.22 -7.39
CA HIS A 62 -11.84 -4.02 -7.62
C HIS A 62 -12.12 -3.80 -9.12
N ASN A 63 -13.26 -4.25 -9.60
CA ASN A 63 -13.63 -4.22 -11.02
C ASN A 63 -13.50 -2.84 -11.67
N ARG A 64 -13.67 -1.73 -10.90
CA ARG A 64 -13.49 -0.37 -11.40
C ARG A 64 -12.06 -0.05 -11.87
N PHE A 65 -11.05 -0.81 -11.42
CA PHE A 65 -9.66 -0.64 -11.82
C PHE A 65 -9.22 -1.63 -12.89
N ARG A 66 -9.88 -2.79 -12.99
CA ARG A 66 -9.48 -3.89 -13.88
C ARG A 66 -9.47 -3.48 -15.34
N GLY A 67 -8.41 -3.88 -16.02
CA GLY A 67 -8.22 -3.70 -17.45
C GLY A 67 -7.98 -2.25 -17.88
N LYS A 68 -7.69 -1.36 -16.95
CA LYS A 68 -7.41 0.06 -17.23
C LYS A 68 -5.93 0.36 -17.37
N ASN A 69 -5.07 -0.54 -16.90
CA ASN A 69 -3.63 -0.36 -16.93
C ASN A 69 -2.98 -1.36 -17.88
N LYS A 70 -1.96 -0.89 -18.63
CA LYS A 70 -1.21 -1.74 -19.56
C LYS A 70 -0.36 -2.81 -18.86
N MET A 71 -0.09 -2.63 -17.57
CA MET A 71 0.62 -3.62 -16.73
C MET A 71 -0.30 -4.71 -16.16
N GLY A 72 -1.50 -4.90 -16.72
CA GLY A 72 -2.44 -5.92 -16.28
C GLY A 72 -2.86 -5.78 -14.82
N LEU A 73 -3.13 -6.90 -14.14
CA LEU A 73 -3.58 -6.92 -12.74
C LEU A 73 -2.59 -6.24 -11.78
N ARG A 74 -1.28 -6.29 -12.08
CA ARG A 74 -0.27 -5.59 -11.28
C ARG A 74 -0.46 -4.07 -11.35
N GLY A 75 -0.60 -3.52 -12.54
CA GLY A 75 -0.84 -2.09 -12.73
C GLY A 75 -2.18 -1.64 -12.17
N ASP A 76 -3.21 -2.47 -12.30
CA ASP A 76 -4.54 -2.20 -11.75
C ASP A 76 -4.53 -2.18 -10.21
N ALA A 77 -3.74 -3.06 -9.56
CA ALA A 77 -3.54 -3.07 -8.12
C ALA A 77 -2.75 -1.85 -7.62
N ILE A 78 -1.75 -1.40 -8.39
CA ILE A 78 -1.03 -0.15 -8.10
C ILE A 78 -1.99 1.05 -8.15
N ALA A 79 -2.84 1.12 -9.17
CA ALA A 79 -3.85 2.17 -9.28
C ALA A 79 -4.88 2.13 -8.14
N GLN A 80 -5.22 0.93 -7.65
CA GLN A 80 -6.08 0.78 -6.47
C GLN A 80 -5.39 1.25 -5.19
N PHE A 81 -4.12 0.93 -5.01
CA PHE A 81 -3.32 1.43 -3.89
C PHE A 81 -3.27 2.97 -3.88
N ASP A 82 -2.95 3.58 -5.02
CA ASP A 82 -2.93 5.04 -5.19
C ASP A 82 -4.28 5.66 -4.84
N TRP A 83 -5.38 5.05 -5.29
CA TRP A 83 -6.73 5.46 -4.91
C TRP A 83 -6.96 5.41 -3.39
N SER A 84 -6.53 4.34 -2.72
CA SER A 84 -6.68 4.20 -1.26
C SER A 84 -5.96 5.32 -0.51
N VAL A 85 -4.71 5.61 -0.91
CA VAL A 85 -3.94 6.74 -0.36
C VAL A 85 -4.66 8.06 -0.62
N GLY A 86 -5.15 8.28 -1.85
CA GLY A 86 -5.92 9.46 -2.22
C GLY A 86 -7.15 9.67 -1.35
N GLN A 87 -7.88 8.60 -0.99
CA GLN A 87 -9.04 8.70 -0.09
C GLN A 87 -8.67 9.17 1.32
N LEU A 88 -7.54 8.73 1.84
CA LEU A 88 -7.05 9.19 3.16
C LEU A 88 -6.64 10.66 3.12
N LEU A 89 -5.90 11.06 2.09
CA LEU A 89 -5.49 12.45 1.91
C LEU A 89 -6.70 13.37 1.77
N GLU A 90 -7.69 12.98 0.97
CA GLU A 90 -8.93 13.73 0.80
C GLU A 90 -9.74 13.83 2.10
N ALA A 91 -9.76 12.76 2.91
CA ALA A 91 -10.42 12.77 4.22
C ALA A 91 -9.75 13.75 5.19
N LEU A 92 -8.41 13.73 5.27
CA LEU A 92 -7.64 14.66 6.09
C LEU A 92 -7.87 16.11 5.66
N ASP A 93 -7.90 16.37 4.35
CA ASP A 93 -8.13 17.71 3.82
C ASP A 93 -9.54 18.22 4.14
N LYS A 94 -10.57 17.42 3.88
CA LYS A 94 -11.97 17.76 4.19
C LYS A 94 -12.21 18.05 5.67
N MET A 95 -11.41 17.45 6.56
CA MET A 95 -11.51 17.64 8.00
C MET A 95 -10.57 18.75 8.53
N GLY A 96 -9.80 19.40 7.66
CA GLY A 96 -8.84 20.43 8.03
C GLY A 96 -7.62 19.92 8.81
N LEU A 97 -7.30 18.63 8.70
CA LEU A 97 -6.24 17.98 9.46
C LEU A 97 -4.89 17.96 8.74
N THR A 98 -4.86 18.17 7.42
CA THR A 98 -3.67 18.02 6.56
C THR A 98 -2.47 18.77 7.09
N GLN A 99 -2.66 20.02 7.55
CA GLN A 99 -1.55 20.87 8.01
C GLN A 99 -0.82 20.31 9.23
N ASN A 100 -1.54 19.64 10.13
CA ASN A 100 -1.01 19.12 11.40
C ASN A 100 -0.92 17.60 11.46
N THR A 101 -0.93 16.93 10.32
CA THR A 101 -0.76 15.47 10.22
C THR A 101 0.57 15.15 9.55
N LEU A 102 1.43 14.41 10.24
CA LEU A 102 2.60 13.78 9.65
C LEU A 102 2.14 12.51 8.92
N ILE A 103 2.38 12.47 7.61
CA ILE A 103 2.07 11.32 6.76
C ILE A 103 3.39 10.72 6.29
N ILE A 104 3.59 9.43 6.51
CA ILE A 104 4.73 8.67 6.03
C ILE A 104 4.20 7.56 5.13
N LEU A 105 4.61 7.56 3.87
CA LEU A 105 4.33 6.51 2.91
C LEU A 105 5.61 5.73 2.62
N SER A 106 5.57 4.42 2.79
CA SER A 106 6.70 3.53 2.51
C SER A 106 6.23 2.14 2.11
N SER A 107 7.17 1.24 1.88
CA SER A 107 6.93 -0.19 1.65
C SER A 107 7.70 -1.01 2.67
N ASP A 108 7.27 -2.23 2.93
CA ASP A 108 7.92 -3.17 3.84
C ASP A 108 9.17 -3.82 3.24
N ASN A 109 9.20 -3.98 1.92
CA ASN A 109 10.33 -4.55 1.18
C ASN A 109 10.34 -4.06 -0.27
N GLY A 110 11.44 -4.33 -0.95
CA GLY A 110 11.58 -4.04 -2.37
C GLY A 110 10.61 -4.87 -3.24
N PRO A 111 10.48 -4.53 -4.52
CA PRO A 111 9.49 -5.12 -5.39
C PRO A 111 9.77 -6.58 -5.71
N VAL A 112 8.70 -7.31 -6.01
CA VAL A 112 8.71 -8.59 -6.72
C VAL A 112 7.69 -8.54 -7.85
N VAL A 113 8.05 -9.04 -9.01
CA VAL A 113 7.14 -9.07 -10.17
C VAL A 113 6.37 -10.36 -10.17
N ASP A 114 7.08 -11.48 -10.25
CA ASP A 114 6.52 -12.82 -10.14
C ASP A 114 6.75 -13.37 -8.73
N ASP A 115 5.68 -13.76 -8.07
CA ASP A 115 5.70 -14.41 -6.75
C ASP A 115 4.86 -15.70 -6.78
N GLY A 116 4.92 -16.42 -7.91
CA GLY A 116 4.29 -17.73 -8.12
C GLY A 116 2.79 -17.67 -8.44
N TYR A 117 2.28 -16.55 -8.90
CA TYR A 117 0.88 -16.38 -9.33
C TYR A 117 0.80 -16.15 -10.84
N ASP A 118 -0.09 -16.87 -11.52
CA ASP A 118 -0.34 -16.71 -12.96
C ASP A 118 -1.23 -15.46 -13.22
N ASP A 119 -0.64 -14.28 -13.06
CA ASP A 119 -1.28 -13.01 -13.34
C ASP A 119 -0.62 -12.21 -14.48
N LYS A 120 0.33 -12.84 -15.17
CA LYS A 120 1.09 -12.30 -16.30
C LYS A 120 1.85 -11.01 -15.94
N ALA A 121 2.31 -10.90 -14.70
CA ALA A 121 2.96 -9.68 -14.24
C ALA A 121 4.30 -9.42 -14.95
N GLU A 122 5.06 -10.44 -15.29
CA GLU A 122 6.31 -10.30 -16.04
C GLU A 122 6.07 -9.93 -17.49
N GLU A 123 5.16 -10.63 -18.18
CA GLU A 123 4.86 -10.40 -19.60
C GLU A 123 4.24 -9.02 -19.83
N LEU A 124 3.53 -8.49 -18.84
CA LEU A 124 2.83 -7.23 -18.94
C LEU A 124 3.54 -6.06 -18.23
N LEU A 125 4.84 -6.17 -17.94
CA LEU A 125 5.61 -5.07 -17.34
C LEU A 125 5.55 -3.77 -18.15
N ASN A 126 5.41 -3.87 -19.47
CA ASN A 126 5.27 -2.73 -20.37
C ASN A 126 6.37 -1.66 -20.17
N GLY A 127 7.61 -2.12 -19.95
CA GLY A 127 8.76 -1.25 -19.72
C GLY A 127 8.87 -0.66 -18.30
N HIS A 128 8.00 -1.08 -17.39
CA HIS A 128 8.11 -0.67 -15.99
C HIS A 128 9.26 -1.41 -15.31
N GLU A 129 10.16 -0.66 -14.68
CA GLU A 129 11.30 -1.17 -13.90
C GLU A 129 11.04 -0.94 -12.41
N PRO A 130 10.45 -1.92 -11.68
CA PRO A 130 9.98 -1.71 -10.31
C PRO A 130 11.07 -1.33 -9.31
N ALA A 131 12.30 -1.81 -9.49
CA ALA A 131 13.46 -1.48 -8.66
C ALA A 131 14.30 -0.34 -9.28
N GLY A 132 13.93 0.19 -10.45
CA GLY A 132 14.75 1.15 -11.17
C GLY A 132 16.16 0.59 -11.43
N ASN A 133 17.18 1.38 -11.14
CA ASN A 133 18.57 0.99 -11.31
C ASN A 133 19.14 0.12 -10.17
N LEU A 134 18.34 -0.21 -9.15
CA LEU A 134 18.81 -0.97 -8.00
C LEU A 134 18.85 -2.46 -8.33
N ARG A 135 19.95 -3.10 -7.93
CA ARG A 135 20.13 -4.54 -8.13
C ARG A 135 19.22 -5.33 -7.19
N GLY A 136 18.61 -6.39 -7.71
CA GLY A 136 17.79 -7.32 -6.93
C GLY A 136 16.35 -6.85 -6.74
N GLY A 137 15.65 -7.50 -5.81
CA GLY A 137 14.27 -7.23 -5.43
C GLY A 137 13.96 -7.96 -4.15
N LYS A 138 12.70 -8.12 -3.78
CA LYS A 138 12.25 -8.94 -2.64
C LYS A 138 13.02 -10.27 -2.60
N TYR A 139 13.32 -10.77 -1.42
CA TYR A 139 14.14 -11.99 -1.18
C TYR A 139 15.65 -11.82 -1.38
N SER A 140 16.15 -10.65 -1.74
CA SER A 140 17.58 -10.39 -1.84
C SER A 140 18.06 -9.36 -0.81
N ALA A 141 19.33 -9.50 -0.40
CA ALA A 141 20.01 -8.52 0.45
C ALA A 141 20.56 -7.31 -0.34
N PHE A 142 20.35 -7.26 -1.66
CA PHE A 142 20.73 -6.13 -2.48
C PHE A 142 19.79 -4.95 -2.28
N GLU A 143 20.24 -3.75 -2.68
CA GLU A 143 19.47 -2.53 -2.51
C GLU A 143 18.06 -2.59 -3.11
N GLY A 144 17.87 -3.26 -4.25
CA GLY A 144 16.54 -3.46 -4.83
C GLY A 144 15.58 -4.24 -3.94
N GLY A 145 16.08 -5.01 -2.97
CA GLY A 145 15.26 -5.76 -2.01
C GLY A 145 14.99 -5.02 -0.70
N THR A 146 15.87 -4.09 -0.33
CA THR A 146 15.88 -3.47 1.01
C THR A 146 15.69 -1.96 1.00
N ARG A 147 16.13 -1.27 -0.05
CA ARG A 147 15.98 0.17 -0.22
C ARG A 147 14.60 0.47 -0.81
N VAL A 148 13.67 0.81 0.06
CA VAL A 148 12.28 1.13 -0.30
C VAL A 148 12.08 2.64 -0.41
N PRO A 149 11.14 3.12 -1.23
CA PRO A 149 10.80 4.53 -1.27
C PRO A 149 10.19 4.98 0.06
N VAL A 150 10.51 6.21 0.46
CA VAL A 150 9.90 6.88 1.61
C VAL A 150 9.47 8.27 1.18
N ILE A 151 8.21 8.59 1.42
CA ILE A 151 7.64 9.92 1.21
C ILE A 151 7.13 10.43 2.55
N VAL A 152 7.60 11.60 2.95
CA VAL A 152 7.15 12.27 4.18
C VAL A 152 6.42 13.55 3.80
N HIS A 153 5.21 13.71 4.31
CA HIS A 153 4.39 14.89 4.09
C HIS A 153 3.89 15.44 5.43
N TRP A 154 4.32 16.67 5.76
CA TRP A 154 3.89 17.39 6.95
C TRP A 154 3.95 18.90 6.70
N PRO A 155 2.92 19.49 6.10
CA PRO A 155 2.97 20.89 5.64
C PRO A 155 3.30 21.91 6.71
N LYS A 156 2.88 21.68 7.96
CA LYS A 156 3.20 22.56 9.08
C LYS A 156 4.69 22.66 9.40
N ALA A 157 5.44 21.59 9.15
CA ALA A 157 6.88 21.50 9.47
C ALA A 157 7.78 21.49 8.22
N ILE A 158 7.30 20.97 7.11
CA ILE A 158 8.06 20.82 5.87
C ILE A 158 7.48 21.77 4.83
N ASN A 159 8.13 22.91 4.65
CA ASN A 159 7.60 24.03 3.82
C ASN A 159 8.02 23.92 2.36
N LYS A 160 9.00 23.07 2.02
CA LYS A 160 9.52 22.96 0.66
C LYS A 160 9.72 21.49 0.29
N PRO A 161 9.41 21.11 -0.94
CA PRO A 161 9.79 19.79 -1.44
C PRO A 161 11.31 19.63 -1.40
N GLU A 162 11.79 18.51 -0.90
CA GLU A 162 13.19 18.16 -0.84
C GLU A 162 13.36 16.68 -1.18
N VAL A 163 14.45 16.34 -1.86
CA VAL A 163 14.90 14.95 -2.04
C VAL A 163 16.12 14.78 -1.16
N SER A 164 16.13 13.76 -0.31
CA SER A 164 17.20 13.47 0.63
C SER A 164 17.78 12.09 0.39
N ASP A 165 19.11 11.99 0.43
CA ASP A 165 19.85 10.73 0.36
C ASP A 165 20.19 10.16 1.76
N VAL A 166 19.61 10.71 2.81
CA VAL A 166 19.80 10.23 4.17
C VAL A 166 19.30 8.79 4.28
N LEU A 167 20.16 7.94 4.80
CA LEU A 167 19.79 6.54 5.11
C LEU A 167 18.99 6.52 6.41
N ILE A 168 17.76 6.05 6.32
CA ILE A 168 16.88 5.83 7.47
C ILE A 168 16.37 4.39 7.45
N SER A 169 16.08 3.87 8.62
CA SER A 169 15.42 2.58 8.79
C SER A 169 14.01 2.79 9.33
N GLN A 170 13.11 1.87 9.02
CA GLN A 170 11.74 1.95 9.53
C GLN A 170 11.65 1.88 11.07
N ILE A 171 12.66 1.31 11.73
CA ILE A 171 12.73 1.30 13.20
C ILE A 171 13.07 2.68 13.78
N ASP A 172 13.59 3.61 12.98
CA ASP A 172 13.95 4.94 13.46
C ASP A 172 12.72 5.81 13.72
N TRP A 173 11.58 5.51 13.07
CA TRP A 173 10.34 6.30 13.22
C TRP A 173 9.82 6.37 14.65
N LEU A 174 10.04 5.33 15.44
CA LEU A 174 9.53 5.27 16.82
C LEU A 174 10.38 6.07 17.79
N ALA A 175 11.64 6.33 17.44
CA ALA A 175 12.62 7.02 18.28
C ALA A 175 12.79 8.52 17.93
N SER A 176 12.11 8.98 16.90
CA SER A 176 12.25 10.34 16.33
C SER A 176 11.34 11.37 16.95
#